data_e7e2e910e5db1a1ba1a83467ee81c5e8
#
_entry.id   e7e2e910e5db1a1ba1a83467ee81c5e8
#
_cell.length_a   1.000
_cell.length_b   1.000
_cell.length_c   1.000
_cell.angle_alpha   90.00
_cell.angle_beta   90.00
_cell.angle_gamma   90.00
#
_symmetry.space_group_name_H-M   'P 1'
#
loop_
_entity.id
_entity.type
_entity.pdbx_description
1 polymer ?
#
loop_
_entity_poly.entity_id
_entity_poly.type
_entity_poly.pdbx_seq_one_letter_code
_entity_poly.pdbx_strand_id
1 'polypeptide(L)'
;MTKPVINIADVELLPRPPAFTPKGAAAERYDARMGMIAPLLGAQKLGYNITAVPPGKRAFPFHSHHANEEMVYVIEGTGEVRIGEAVYPIRPGDVVACPPGGKETAHQVINTGKVELKYLAVSTRIYPEVAEYPDTGKFGVLVDLPPGADGKPRGFRFVGRAEQSVDYWEGE
;
A
#
# COMPACT_ATOMS: atom_id res chain seq x y z
N MET A 1 -28.66 -4.73 -2.42
CA MET A 1 -27.45 -5.48 -2.84
C MET A 1 -26.54 -4.53 -3.58
N THR A 2 -25.27 -4.48 -3.26
CA THR A 2 -24.27 -3.71 -4.03
C THR A 2 -24.13 -4.31 -5.43
N LYS A 3 -24.05 -3.47 -6.46
CA LYS A 3 -23.79 -3.93 -7.84
C LYS A 3 -22.43 -4.66 -7.86
N PRO A 4 -22.35 -5.91 -8.35
CA PRO A 4 -21.11 -6.70 -8.26
C PRO A 4 -20.09 -6.36 -9.35
N VAL A 5 -20.31 -5.29 -10.12
CA VAL A 5 -19.46 -4.86 -11.23
C VAL A 5 -19.28 -3.36 -11.19
N ILE A 6 -18.06 -2.91 -11.34
CA ILE A 6 -17.68 -1.51 -11.54
C ILE A 6 -16.67 -1.40 -12.69
N ASN A 7 -16.82 -0.38 -13.52
CA ASN A 7 -15.78 -0.07 -14.49
C ASN A 7 -14.70 0.78 -13.80
N ILE A 8 -13.44 0.44 -13.99
CA ILE A 8 -12.33 1.17 -13.37
C ILE A 8 -12.23 2.62 -13.85
N ALA A 9 -12.75 2.95 -15.05
CA ALA A 9 -12.83 4.31 -15.55
C ALA A 9 -13.84 5.19 -14.78
N ASP A 10 -14.80 4.56 -14.09
CA ASP A 10 -15.82 5.24 -13.29
C ASP A 10 -15.38 5.41 -11.82
N VAL A 11 -14.18 4.93 -11.46
CA VAL A 11 -13.67 5.00 -10.09
C VAL A 11 -13.02 6.37 -9.86
N GLU A 12 -13.57 7.13 -8.94
CA GLU A 12 -12.99 8.41 -8.55
C GLU A 12 -11.62 8.23 -7.88
N LEU A 13 -10.63 8.97 -8.37
CA LEU A 13 -9.27 8.98 -7.81
C LEU A 13 -9.12 10.16 -6.85
N LEU A 14 -9.09 9.89 -5.57
CA LEU A 14 -8.98 10.87 -4.50
C LEU A 14 -7.53 11.00 -3.99
N PRO A 15 -7.11 12.20 -3.59
CA PRO A 15 -5.84 12.38 -2.90
C PRO A 15 -5.87 11.63 -1.55
N ARG A 16 -4.70 11.42 -0.96
CA ARG A 16 -4.60 10.82 0.38
C ARG A 16 -5.32 11.67 1.42
N PRO A 17 -5.97 11.03 2.39
CA PRO A 17 -6.49 11.76 3.55
C PRO A 17 -5.37 12.57 4.24
N PRO A 18 -5.66 13.74 4.83
CA PRO A 18 -4.66 14.63 5.44
C PRO A 18 -3.72 13.95 6.43
N ALA A 19 -4.22 12.97 7.19
CA ALA A 19 -3.42 12.19 8.15
C ALA A 19 -2.32 11.33 7.49
N PHE A 20 -2.46 10.99 6.20
CA PHE A 20 -1.52 10.16 5.44
C PHE A 20 -0.82 10.93 4.32
N THR A 21 -1.05 12.23 4.22
CA THR A 21 -0.40 13.07 3.21
C THR A 21 1.07 13.27 3.58
N PRO A 22 2.01 12.99 2.64
CA PRO A 22 3.43 13.23 2.87
C PRO A 22 3.71 14.69 3.19
N LYS A 23 4.67 14.94 4.11
CA LYS A 23 5.06 16.29 4.55
C LYS A 23 6.57 16.49 4.42
N GLY A 24 7.01 17.75 4.35
CA GLY A 24 8.42 18.10 4.24
C GLY A 24 9.09 17.41 3.04
N ALA A 25 10.31 16.94 3.19
CA ALA A 25 11.07 16.28 2.13
C ALA A 25 10.39 15.03 1.54
N ALA A 26 9.45 14.40 2.25
CA ALA A 26 8.67 13.30 1.72
C ALA A 26 7.70 13.76 0.63
N ALA A 27 7.12 14.95 0.72
CA ALA A 27 6.21 15.50 -0.29
C ALA A 27 6.87 15.73 -1.65
N GLU A 28 8.19 15.93 -1.68
CA GLU A 28 8.94 16.05 -2.93
C GLU A 28 9.00 14.73 -3.70
N ARG A 29 8.96 13.59 -3.01
CA ARG A 29 9.14 12.25 -3.58
C ARG A 29 7.86 11.43 -3.70
N TYR A 30 6.89 11.69 -2.83
CA TYR A 30 5.68 10.88 -2.71
C TYR A 30 4.44 11.68 -3.04
N ASP A 31 3.70 11.20 -4.01
CA ASP A 31 2.36 11.68 -4.34
C ASP A 31 1.59 10.58 -5.06
N ALA A 32 0.31 10.44 -4.75
CA ALA A 32 -0.60 9.53 -5.45
C ALA A 32 -2.05 9.88 -5.15
N ARG A 33 -2.91 9.59 -6.12
CA ARG A 33 -4.36 9.53 -5.95
C ARG A 33 -4.79 8.07 -5.98
N MET A 34 -5.82 7.73 -5.22
CA MET A 34 -6.27 6.36 -5.09
C MET A 34 -7.79 6.26 -5.23
N GLY A 35 -8.26 5.27 -5.97
CA GLY A 35 -9.66 4.90 -6.08
C GLY A 35 -9.90 3.54 -5.43
N MET A 36 -10.56 3.51 -4.27
CA MET A 36 -10.81 2.30 -3.51
C MET A 36 -11.98 1.52 -4.12
N ILE A 37 -11.72 0.34 -4.69
CA ILE A 37 -12.73 -0.49 -5.35
C ILE A 37 -13.30 -1.55 -4.39
N ALA A 38 -12.44 -2.19 -3.61
CA ALA A 38 -12.82 -3.31 -2.75
C ALA A 38 -14.04 -3.02 -1.85
N PRO A 39 -14.12 -1.87 -1.16
CA PRO A 39 -15.29 -1.53 -0.34
C PRO A 39 -16.56 -1.33 -1.17
N LEU A 40 -16.46 -0.78 -2.38
CA LEU A 40 -17.61 -0.54 -3.26
C LEU A 40 -18.25 -1.84 -3.74
N LEU A 41 -17.47 -2.91 -3.84
CA LEU A 41 -17.92 -4.24 -4.25
C LEU A 41 -18.17 -5.20 -3.07
N GLY A 42 -17.96 -4.73 -1.82
CA GLY A 42 -18.19 -5.54 -0.62
C GLY A 42 -17.14 -6.63 -0.38
N ALA A 43 -15.93 -6.48 -0.92
CA ALA A 43 -14.85 -7.44 -0.70
C ALA A 43 -14.40 -7.44 0.78
N GLN A 44 -14.18 -8.64 1.33
CA GLN A 44 -13.81 -8.82 2.73
C GLN A 44 -12.37 -9.31 2.89
N LYS A 45 -11.94 -10.24 2.05
CA LYS A 45 -10.63 -10.91 2.16
C LYS A 45 -9.59 -10.34 1.20
N LEU A 46 -10.01 -9.53 0.25
CA LEU A 46 -9.14 -8.86 -0.72
C LEU A 46 -9.27 -7.34 -0.59
N GLY A 47 -8.15 -6.66 -0.65
CA GLY A 47 -8.05 -5.23 -0.90
C GLY A 47 -7.70 -4.99 -2.36
N TYR A 48 -8.39 -4.08 -3.04
CA TYR A 48 -7.98 -3.65 -4.37
C TYR A 48 -8.41 -2.21 -4.66
N ASN A 49 -7.52 -1.52 -5.36
CA ASN A 49 -7.67 -0.11 -5.68
C ASN A 49 -6.94 0.23 -6.99
N ILE A 50 -7.32 1.33 -7.60
CA ILE A 50 -6.53 2.00 -8.62
C ILE A 50 -5.63 3.01 -7.93
N THR A 51 -4.35 2.98 -8.25
CA THR A 51 -3.39 3.98 -7.81
C THR A 51 -2.84 4.72 -9.02
N ALA A 52 -2.87 6.04 -8.98
CA ALA A 52 -2.34 6.95 -10.00
C ALA A 52 -1.19 7.76 -9.42
N VAL A 53 -0.04 7.69 -10.06
CA VAL A 53 1.23 8.28 -9.59
C VAL A 53 1.72 9.30 -10.62
N PRO A 54 1.87 10.59 -10.26
CA PRO A 54 2.43 11.60 -11.15
C PRO A 54 3.88 11.31 -11.56
N PRO A 55 4.37 11.88 -12.69
CA PRO A 55 5.76 11.74 -13.10
C PRO A 55 6.77 12.11 -12.01
N GLY A 56 7.81 11.31 -11.86
CA GLY A 56 8.88 11.48 -10.85
C GLY A 56 8.50 11.10 -9.43
N LYS A 57 7.27 10.66 -9.19
CA LYS A 57 6.76 10.34 -7.83
C LYS A 57 6.70 8.84 -7.57
N ARG A 58 6.49 8.51 -6.29
CA ARG A 58 6.24 7.18 -5.76
C ARG A 58 4.93 7.19 -4.99
N ALA A 59 4.16 6.09 -5.06
CA ALA A 59 2.93 5.99 -4.27
C ALA A 59 3.23 5.71 -2.80
N PHE A 60 4.11 4.77 -2.51
CA PHE A 60 4.40 4.30 -1.15
C PHE A 60 5.90 4.25 -0.87
N PRO A 61 6.34 4.25 0.40
CA PRO A 61 7.70 3.89 0.76
C PRO A 61 8.07 2.50 0.23
N PHE A 62 9.36 2.21 0.11
CA PHE A 62 9.85 0.86 -0.10
C PHE A 62 9.50 0.01 1.12
N HIS A 63 8.71 -1.07 0.93
CA HIS A 63 8.15 -1.84 2.05
C HIS A 63 7.89 -3.30 1.67
N SER A 64 7.84 -4.15 2.67
CA SER A 64 7.41 -5.54 2.59
C SER A 64 6.24 -5.80 3.53
N HIS A 65 5.55 -6.90 3.29
CA HIS A 65 4.46 -7.42 4.08
C HIS A 65 4.81 -8.80 4.61
N HIS A 66 4.58 -9.07 5.90
CA HIS A 66 4.87 -10.38 6.49
C HIS A 66 3.72 -11.38 6.30
N ALA A 67 2.48 -10.91 6.28
CA ALA A 67 1.32 -11.78 6.15
C ALA A 67 0.59 -11.64 4.82
N ASN A 68 0.60 -10.45 4.22
CA ASN A 68 -0.17 -10.19 3.02
C ASN A 68 0.66 -10.35 1.74
N GLU A 69 0.02 -10.93 0.74
CA GLU A 69 0.52 -10.98 -0.63
C GLU A 69 -0.11 -9.85 -1.43
N GLU A 70 0.70 -9.15 -2.23
CA GLU A 70 0.22 -8.12 -3.13
C GLU A 70 0.56 -8.45 -4.58
N MET A 71 -0.25 -7.89 -5.48
CA MET A 71 -0.04 -7.92 -6.91
C MET A 71 -0.33 -6.53 -7.49
N VAL A 72 0.47 -6.13 -8.48
CA VAL A 72 0.25 -4.91 -9.25
C VAL A 72 0.04 -5.27 -10.71
N TYR A 73 -1.02 -4.71 -11.33
CA TYR A 73 -1.25 -4.78 -12.78
C TYR A 73 -1.17 -3.36 -13.35
N VAL A 74 -0.23 -3.12 -14.26
CA VAL A 74 -0.02 -1.82 -14.89
C VAL A 74 -1.08 -1.57 -15.96
N ILE A 75 -1.83 -0.47 -15.82
CA ILE A 75 -2.92 -0.07 -16.72
C ILE A 75 -2.44 0.94 -17.75
N GLU A 76 -1.79 2.01 -17.29
CA GLU A 76 -1.33 3.14 -18.12
C GLU A 76 0.02 3.65 -17.64
N GLY A 77 0.74 4.30 -18.55
CA GLY A 77 2.04 4.90 -18.25
C GLY A 77 3.16 3.88 -18.17
N THR A 78 4.34 4.34 -17.86
CA THR A 78 5.55 3.51 -17.70
C THR A 78 6.29 3.95 -16.45
N GLY A 79 7.06 3.06 -15.88
CA GLY A 79 7.84 3.34 -14.68
C GLY A 79 8.78 2.20 -14.36
N GLU A 80 9.09 2.09 -13.10
CA GLU A 80 9.93 1.03 -12.55
C GLU A 80 9.30 0.47 -11.29
N VAL A 81 9.56 -0.81 -11.01
CA VAL A 81 9.34 -1.43 -9.73
C VAL A 81 10.67 -1.89 -9.15
N ARG A 82 10.99 -1.42 -7.95
CA ARG A 82 12.09 -1.94 -7.15
C ARG A 82 11.57 -3.11 -6.32
N ILE A 83 12.27 -4.26 -6.36
CA ILE A 83 12.00 -5.45 -5.54
C ILE A 83 13.33 -5.91 -4.93
N GLY A 84 13.43 -5.87 -3.60
CA GLY A 84 14.70 -6.10 -2.92
C GLY A 84 15.79 -5.17 -3.43
N GLU A 85 16.83 -5.73 -4.01
CA GLU A 85 17.96 -4.97 -4.59
C GLU A 85 17.84 -4.74 -6.10
N ALA A 86 16.86 -5.37 -6.76
CA ALA A 86 16.67 -5.28 -8.20
C ALA A 86 15.64 -4.21 -8.58
N VAL A 87 15.78 -3.66 -9.78
CA VAL A 87 14.85 -2.71 -10.38
C VAL A 87 14.43 -3.22 -11.76
N TYR A 88 13.15 -3.23 -12.01
CA TYR A 88 12.57 -3.71 -13.27
C TYR A 88 11.75 -2.60 -13.91
N PRO A 89 11.92 -2.33 -15.22
CA PRO A 89 11.01 -1.45 -15.95
C PRO A 89 9.63 -2.08 -16.03
N ILE A 90 8.59 -1.26 -15.93
CA ILE A 90 7.18 -1.68 -16.05
C ILE A 90 6.44 -0.83 -17.07
N ARG A 91 5.48 -1.47 -17.77
CA ARG A 91 4.64 -0.88 -18.81
C ARG A 91 3.24 -1.48 -18.78
N PRO A 92 2.27 -0.90 -19.51
CA PRO A 92 0.91 -1.43 -19.56
C PRO A 92 0.86 -2.91 -19.94
N GLY A 93 0.09 -3.69 -19.17
CA GLY A 93 -0.04 -5.15 -19.31
C GLY A 93 0.88 -5.95 -18.40
N ASP A 94 1.88 -5.34 -17.78
CA ASP A 94 2.76 -6.05 -16.85
C ASP A 94 2.04 -6.38 -15.54
N VAL A 95 2.35 -7.55 -15.00
CA VAL A 95 1.93 -8.03 -13.67
C VAL A 95 3.16 -8.16 -12.80
N VAL A 96 3.10 -7.58 -11.61
CA VAL A 96 4.16 -7.68 -10.59
C VAL A 96 3.63 -8.48 -9.41
N ALA A 97 4.35 -9.51 -9.01
CA ALA A 97 4.07 -10.25 -7.78
C ALA A 97 4.90 -9.69 -6.61
N CYS A 98 4.24 -9.48 -5.49
CA CYS A 98 4.84 -9.02 -4.24
C CYS A 98 4.46 -9.99 -3.12
N PRO A 99 5.16 -11.14 -3.02
CA PRO A 99 4.86 -12.14 -2.00
C PRO A 99 5.20 -11.61 -0.60
N PRO A 100 4.61 -12.21 0.46
CA PRO A 100 5.00 -11.89 1.82
C PRO A 100 6.47 -12.26 2.05
N GLY A 101 7.13 -11.51 2.94
CA GLY A 101 8.53 -11.72 3.29
C GLY A 101 9.16 -10.49 3.93
N GLY A 102 10.47 -10.48 3.98
CA GLY A 102 11.27 -9.42 4.57
C GLY A 102 11.82 -8.42 3.53
N LYS A 103 13.06 -8.00 3.76
CA LYS A 103 13.73 -7.00 2.91
C LYS A 103 13.86 -7.46 1.44
N GLU A 104 14.02 -8.74 1.21
CA GLU A 104 14.21 -9.35 -0.12
C GLU A 104 12.94 -9.29 -0.99
N THR A 105 11.76 -9.24 -0.37
CA THR A 105 10.46 -9.10 -1.06
C THR A 105 9.92 -7.67 -1.01
N ALA A 106 10.61 -6.77 -0.31
CA ALA A 106 10.19 -5.37 -0.24
C ALA A 106 10.11 -4.78 -1.66
N HIS A 107 9.09 -3.96 -1.87
CA HIS A 107 8.79 -3.42 -3.20
C HIS A 107 8.41 -1.94 -3.16
N GLN A 108 8.58 -1.26 -4.30
CA GLN A 108 8.17 0.12 -4.50
C GLN A 108 7.95 0.40 -5.98
N VAL A 109 6.78 0.90 -6.32
CA VAL A 109 6.48 1.40 -7.68
C VAL A 109 6.89 2.87 -7.78
N ILE A 110 7.61 3.20 -8.86
CA ILE A 110 8.17 4.52 -9.13
C ILE A 110 7.74 4.93 -10.55
N ASN A 111 7.12 6.08 -10.68
CA ASN A 111 6.86 6.64 -12.00
C ASN A 111 8.11 7.36 -12.52
N THR A 112 8.88 6.68 -13.35
CA THR A 112 10.05 7.25 -14.06
C THR A 112 9.69 7.75 -15.47
N GLY A 113 8.42 7.59 -15.85
CA GLY A 113 7.88 8.05 -17.14
C GLY A 113 7.54 9.53 -17.17
N LYS A 114 6.97 9.97 -18.31
CA LYS A 114 6.61 11.37 -18.55
C LYS A 114 5.11 11.67 -18.38
N VAL A 115 4.31 10.62 -18.23
CA VAL A 115 2.86 10.69 -18.01
C VAL A 115 2.50 9.99 -16.70
N GLU A 116 1.29 10.18 -16.24
CA GLU A 116 0.79 9.50 -15.06
C GLU A 116 0.88 7.97 -15.19
N LEU A 117 1.41 7.29 -14.20
CA LEU A 117 1.44 5.83 -14.10
C LEU A 117 0.22 5.37 -13.30
N LYS A 118 -0.65 4.57 -13.92
CA LYS A 118 -1.81 3.97 -13.27
C LYS A 118 -1.67 2.47 -13.18
N TYR A 119 -2.01 1.92 -12.02
CA TYR A 119 -2.03 0.48 -11.82
C TYR A 119 -3.15 0.06 -10.89
N LEU A 120 -3.63 -1.17 -11.07
CA LEU A 120 -4.48 -1.88 -10.13
C LEU A 120 -3.56 -2.56 -9.11
N ALA A 121 -3.73 -2.24 -7.84
CA ALA A 121 -3.13 -2.98 -6.74
C ALA A 121 -4.17 -3.92 -6.13
N VAL A 122 -3.78 -5.16 -5.91
CA VAL A 122 -4.59 -6.18 -5.25
C VAL A 122 -3.78 -6.78 -4.12
N SER A 123 -4.37 -6.92 -2.94
CA SER A 123 -3.73 -7.55 -1.79
C SER A 123 -4.68 -8.49 -1.07
N THR A 124 -4.15 -9.48 -0.38
CA THR A 124 -4.89 -10.17 0.68
C THR A 124 -5.14 -9.22 1.85
N ARG A 125 -6.07 -9.57 2.74
CA ARG A 125 -6.37 -8.82 3.98
C ARG A 125 -6.28 -9.77 5.16
N ILE A 126 -5.06 -10.10 5.52
CA ILE A 126 -4.73 -10.98 6.66
C ILE A 126 -4.26 -10.09 7.81
N TYR A 127 -4.78 -10.29 8.98
CA TYR A 127 -4.44 -9.57 10.20
C TYR A 127 -4.11 -10.56 11.34
N PRO A 128 -3.20 -10.21 12.25
CA PRO A 128 -2.37 -8.98 12.26
C PRO A 128 -1.37 -8.94 11.11
N GLU A 129 -1.10 -7.73 10.61
CA GLU A 129 -0.09 -7.49 9.58
C GLU A 129 1.11 -6.76 10.17
N VAL A 130 2.30 -7.16 9.74
CA VAL A 130 3.54 -6.42 9.98
C VAL A 130 4.11 -6.01 8.63
N ALA A 131 4.32 -4.71 8.46
CA ALA A 131 5.01 -4.16 7.29
C ALA A 131 6.38 -3.62 7.70
N GLU A 132 7.42 -3.94 6.94
CA GLU A 132 8.76 -3.37 7.14
C GLU A 132 9.06 -2.29 6.11
N TYR A 133 9.87 -1.31 6.50
CA TYR A 133 10.35 -0.21 5.65
C TYR A 133 11.87 -0.20 5.65
N PRO A 134 12.53 -1.06 4.83
CA PRO A 134 13.98 -1.30 4.92
C PRO A 134 14.85 -0.05 4.75
N ASP A 135 14.43 0.91 3.88
CA ASP A 135 15.20 2.15 3.66
C ASP A 135 15.26 3.06 4.89
N THR A 136 14.40 2.87 5.87
CA THR A 136 14.29 3.75 7.05
C THR A 136 14.37 3.00 8.37
N GLY A 137 14.48 1.67 8.35
CA GLY A 137 14.53 0.82 9.54
C GLY A 137 13.27 0.88 10.42
N LYS A 138 12.15 1.30 9.84
CA LYS A 138 10.85 1.28 10.54
C LYS A 138 10.13 -0.02 10.27
N PHE A 139 9.18 -0.32 11.16
CA PHE A 139 8.13 -1.31 10.91
C PHE A 139 6.78 -0.75 11.32
N GLY A 140 5.72 -1.29 10.74
CA GLY A 140 4.34 -0.99 11.12
C GLY A 140 3.62 -2.25 11.53
N VAL A 141 2.79 -2.16 12.57
CA VAL A 141 1.85 -3.22 12.95
C VAL A 141 0.44 -2.72 12.69
N LEU A 142 -0.35 -3.54 12.02
CA LEU A 142 -1.74 -3.24 11.70
C LEU A 142 -2.61 -4.38 12.21
N VAL A 143 -3.54 -4.05 13.09
CA VAL A 143 -4.58 -4.96 13.58
C VAL A 143 -5.93 -4.36 13.21
N ASP A 144 -6.71 -5.11 12.46
CA ASP A 144 -8.10 -4.76 12.11
C ASP A 144 -9.01 -5.86 12.62
N LEU A 145 -9.93 -5.51 13.51
CA LEU A 145 -10.85 -6.42 14.16
C LEU A 145 -12.27 -6.13 13.68
N PRO A 146 -13.18 -7.12 13.73
CA PRO A 146 -14.58 -6.86 13.47
C PRO A 146 -15.11 -5.70 14.32
N PRO A 147 -16.02 -4.87 13.78
CA PRO A 147 -16.61 -3.78 14.55
C PRO A 147 -17.15 -4.25 15.90
N GLY A 148 -17.06 -3.40 16.91
CA GLY A 148 -17.65 -3.66 18.21
C GLY A 148 -19.18 -3.75 18.16
N ALA A 149 -19.80 -4.12 19.26
CA ALA A 149 -21.27 -4.13 19.38
C ALA A 149 -21.91 -2.75 19.16
N ASP A 150 -21.13 -1.68 19.36
CA ASP A 150 -21.49 -0.28 19.09
C ASP A 150 -21.29 0.14 17.61
N GLY A 151 -20.89 -0.79 16.74
CA GLY A 151 -20.62 -0.55 15.32
C GLY A 151 -19.32 0.20 15.02
N LYS A 152 -18.51 0.52 16.04
CA LYS A 152 -17.27 1.26 15.81
C LYS A 152 -16.15 0.34 15.33
N PRO A 153 -15.28 0.85 14.43
CA PRO A 153 -14.06 0.15 14.02
C PRO A 153 -13.20 -0.19 15.24
N ARG A 154 -12.63 -1.39 15.23
CA ARG A 154 -11.71 -1.87 16.28
C ARG A 154 -10.39 -2.27 15.65
N GLY A 155 -9.34 -2.07 16.42
CA GLY A 155 -7.99 -2.39 16.00
C GLY A 155 -7.03 -1.28 16.42
N PHE A 156 -5.78 -1.43 16.02
CA PHE A 156 -4.77 -0.40 16.24
C PHE A 156 -3.75 -0.38 15.11
N ARG A 157 -3.04 0.73 15.03
CA ARG A 157 -1.90 0.91 14.14
C ARG A 157 -0.73 1.47 14.92
N PHE A 158 0.43 0.90 14.68
CA PHE A 158 1.69 1.39 15.21
C PHE A 158 2.70 1.51 14.07
N VAL A 159 3.49 2.56 14.06
CA VAL A 159 4.66 2.70 13.18
C VAL A 159 5.81 3.22 14.04
N GLY A 160 6.88 2.46 14.11
CA GLY A 160 8.03 2.79 14.95
C GLY A 160 9.30 2.08 14.51
N ARG A 161 10.27 2.04 15.42
CA ARG A 161 11.53 1.33 15.27
C ARG A 161 11.75 0.39 16.46
N ALA A 162 12.65 -0.59 16.29
CA ALA A 162 12.95 -1.55 17.35
C ALA A 162 13.49 -0.89 18.62
N GLU A 163 14.20 0.23 18.49
CA GLU A 163 14.75 0.99 19.62
C GLU A 163 13.67 1.65 20.51
N GLN A 164 12.42 1.67 20.06
CA GLN A 164 11.26 2.15 20.83
C GLN A 164 10.62 1.03 21.67
N SER A 165 11.22 -0.17 21.69
CA SER A 165 10.78 -1.26 22.54
C SER A 165 11.03 -0.89 24.01
N VAL A 166 10.05 -1.20 24.86
CA VAL A 166 10.15 -1.11 26.31
C VAL A 166 10.47 -2.46 26.90
N ASP A 167 10.96 -2.49 28.14
CA ASP A 167 11.15 -3.73 28.88
C ASP A 167 9.81 -4.45 29.07
N TYR A 168 9.82 -5.80 29.02
CA TYR A 168 8.62 -6.61 29.15
C TYR A 168 7.85 -6.39 30.45
N TRP A 169 8.59 -6.04 31.52
CA TRP A 169 8.03 -5.83 32.86
C TRP A 169 7.82 -4.34 33.19
N GLU A 170 8.07 -3.44 32.26
CA GLU A 170 7.90 -2.01 32.52
C GLU A 170 6.44 -1.65 32.82
N GLY A 171 6.19 -1.19 34.05
CA GLY A 171 4.87 -0.74 34.48
C GLY A 171 3.95 -1.83 35.06
N GLU A 172 4.43 -3.07 35.22
CA GLU A 172 3.67 -4.17 35.82
C GLU A 172 3.79 -4.18 37.38
#